data_3bd473411ead965e2cfeea2799361304
#
_entry.id   3bd473411ead965e2cfeea2799361304
#
_cell.length_a   1.000
_cell.length_b   1.000
_cell.length_c   1.000
_cell.angle_alpha   90.00
_cell.angle_beta   90.00
_cell.angle_gamma   90.00
#
_symmetry.space_group_name_H-M   'P 1'
#
loop_
_entity.id
_entity.type
_entity.pdbx_description
1 polymer ?
#
loop_
_entity_poly.entity_id
_entity_poly.type
_entity_poly.pdbx_seq_one_letter_code
_entity_poly.pdbx_strand_id
1 'polypeptide(L)'
;PLSGEVKVATDELTWMELFSPDIVEPSGRLDADLRLAGTRAAPTIGGEGRLQDFATELPALGIALREGDVRLQAQADGNARIVGRVRSGDGVLDVDGTLGWQAQDTPLVLALRGSNVLLAETRQLRVVANPDVTVRYRAGQPLQVGGTVTVPEADINLERLDEGVSKSDDVVVLDPVDPKRSTPNTLDLDLALVMGDDVNIKGFGLTGTLGGSLRVRAVPGRAMRGSGGVEVDGRCTA
;
A
#
# COMPACT_ATOMS: atom_id res chain seq x y z
N PRO A 1 -12.09 7.33 37.62
CA PRO A 1 -11.04 6.48 37.09
C PRO A 1 -11.60 5.60 35.96
N LEU A 2 -10.80 5.36 34.93
CA LEU A 2 -11.03 4.33 33.93
C LEU A 2 -10.09 3.18 34.25
N SER A 3 -10.59 1.95 34.18
CA SER A 3 -9.75 0.77 34.17
C SER A 3 -10.44 -0.32 33.36
N GLY A 4 -9.69 -0.98 32.50
CA GLY A 4 -10.18 -2.08 31.69
C GLY A 4 -9.00 -2.86 31.10
N GLU A 5 -9.26 -4.10 30.78
CA GLU A 5 -8.31 -4.98 30.10
C GLU A 5 -9.03 -5.63 28.92
N VAL A 6 -8.36 -5.66 27.78
CA VAL A 6 -8.84 -6.31 26.55
C VAL A 6 -7.77 -7.29 26.11
N LYS A 7 -8.12 -8.57 26.12
CA LYS A 7 -7.28 -9.63 25.56
C LYS A 7 -7.94 -10.22 24.34
N VAL A 8 -7.19 -10.27 23.26
CA VAL A 8 -7.62 -10.86 21.99
C VAL A 8 -6.59 -11.90 21.61
N ALA A 9 -7.05 -13.08 21.25
CA ALA A 9 -6.23 -14.11 20.62
C ALA A 9 -7.11 -14.79 19.57
N THR A 10 -6.77 -14.63 18.30
CA THR A 10 -7.55 -15.18 17.18
C THR A 10 -6.65 -15.52 16.00
N ASP A 11 -6.99 -16.62 15.35
CA ASP A 11 -6.41 -17.02 14.07
C ASP A 11 -7.36 -16.67 12.90
N GLU A 12 -8.57 -16.15 13.21
CA GLU A 12 -9.60 -15.82 12.24
C GLU A 12 -9.48 -14.33 11.87
N LEU A 13 -8.91 -14.04 10.70
CA LEU A 13 -8.61 -12.68 10.24
C LEU A 13 -9.53 -12.21 9.11
N THR A 14 -10.55 -12.98 8.75
CA THR A 14 -11.51 -12.65 7.66
C THR A 14 -12.21 -11.31 7.85
N TRP A 15 -12.30 -10.80 9.09
CA TRP A 15 -12.81 -9.46 9.36
C TRP A 15 -11.99 -8.35 8.71
N MET A 16 -10.72 -8.61 8.33
CA MET A 16 -9.88 -7.64 7.63
C MET A 16 -10.39 -7.31 6.22
N GLU A 17 -11.09 -8.24 5.58
CA GLU A 17 -11.74 -8.04 4.28
C GLU A 17 -12.82 -6.94 4.33
N LEU A 18 -13.39 -6.68 5.51
CA LEU A 18 -14.37 -5.62 5.72
C LEU A 18 -13.75 -4.20 5.59
N PHE A 19 -12.45 -4.08 5.80
CA PHE A 19 -11.73 -2.81 5.72
C PHE A 19 -11.14 -2.54 4.33
N SER A 20 -10.84 -3.58 3.57
CA SER A 20 -10.36 -3.45 2.21
C SER A 20 -10.79 -4.66 1.38
N PRO A 21 -11.57 -4.44 0.32
CA PRO A 21 -11.99 -5.50 -0.60
C PRO A 21 -10.81 -6.09 -1.42
N ASP A 22 -9.65 -5.42 -1.39
CA ASP A 22 -8.45 -5.89 -2.07
C ASP A 22 -7.70 -6.97 -1.27
N ILE A 23 -8.00 -7.10 0.03
CA ILE A 23 -7.44 -8.13 0.92
C ILE A 23 -8.30 -9.39 0.78
N VAL A 24 -7.72 -10.49 0.33
CA VAL A 24 -8.42 -11.77 0.13
C VAL A 24 -7.71 -12.87 0.91
N GLU A 25 -8.50 -13.72 1.58
CA GLU A 25 -8.01 -14.85 2.37
C GLU A 25 -6.91 -14.48 3.38
N PRO A 26 -7.14 -13.45 4.22
CA PRO A 26 -6.17 -13.09 5.24
C PRO A 26 -6.04 -14.21 6.27
N SER A 27 -4.83 -14.61 6.54
CA SER A 27 -4.48 -15.64 7.52
C SER A 27 -3.34 -15.16 8.42
N GLY A 28 -3.17 -15.82 9.56
CA GLY A 28 -2.19 -15.49 10.57
C GLY A 28 -2.76 -15.56 11.96
N ARG A 29 -1.99 -15.10 12.95
CA ARG A 29 -2.41 -15.08 14.35
C ARG A 29 -2.30 -13.67 14.92
N LEU A 30 -3.40 -13.17 15.47
CA LEU A 30 -3.44 -11.91 16.19
C LEU A 30 -3.56 -12.18 17.71
N ASP A 31 -2.56 -11.70 18.45
CA ASP A 31 -2.55 -11.67 19.90
C ASP A 31 -2.47 -10.21 20.36
N ALA A 32 -3.35 -9.78 21.27
CA ALA A 32 -3.31 -8.45 21.85
C ALA A 32 -3.65 -8.47 23.33
N ASP A 33 -2.87 -7.77 24.13
CA ASP A 33 -3.12 -7.51 25.56
C ASP A 33 -3.05 -6.00 25.78
N LEU A 34 -4.20 -5.36 25.88
CA LEU A 34 -4.33 -3.92 26.00
C LEU A 34 -4.96 -3.56 27.34
N ARG A 35 -4.42 -2.58 28.04
CA ARG A 35 -4.88 -2.05 29.30
C ARG A 35 -5.29 -0.60 29.15
N LEU A 36 -6.51 -0.32 29.52
CA LEU A 36 -7.05 1.02 29.62
C LEU A 36 -6.97 1.49 31.07
N ALA A 37 -6.41 2.66 31.30
CA ALA A 37 -6.29 3.28 32.60
C ALA A 37 -6.53 4.81 32.50
N GLY A 38 -6.36 5.54 33.62
CA GLY A 38 -6.47 6.99 33.67
C GLY A 38 -7.88 7.52 33.98
N THR A 39 -8.30 8.56 33.31
CA THR A 39 -9.62 9.20 33.48
C THR A 39 -10.32 9.38 32.15
N ARG A 40 -11.62 9.73 32.17
CA ARG A 40 -12.37 10.07 30.95
C ARG A 40 -11.77 11.24 30.16
N ALA A 41 -11.13 12.17 30.86
CA ALA A 41 -10.50 13.35 30.23
C ALA A 41 -9.07 13.06 29.74
N ALA A 42 -8.40 12.07 30.35
CA ALA A 42 -7.05 11.66 29.99
C ALA A 42 -6.96 10.12 30.07
N PRO A 43 -7.47 9.40 29.07
CA PRO A 43 -7.31 7.95 29.02
C PRO A 43 -5.88 7.60 28.66
N THR A 44 -5.36 6.55 29.29
CA THR A 44 -4.06 5.97 28.94
C THR A 44 -4.27 4.53 28.48
N ILE A 45 -3.62 4.18 27.39
CA ILE A 45 -3.63 2.82 26.85
C ILE A 45 -2.21 2.29 26.97
N GLY A 46 -2.05 1.13 27.58
CA GLY A 46 -0.79 0.38 27.63
C GLY A 46 -0.97 -1.00 27.04
N GLY A 47 0.14 -1.68 26.77
CA GLY A 47 0.11 -3.05 26.29
C GLY A 47 0.71 -3.23 24.91
N GLU A 48 0.50 -4.41 24.36
CA GLU A 48 1.08 -4.80 23.07
C GLU A 48 0.06 -5.58 22.22
N GLY A 49 0.24 -5.48 20.91
CA GLY A 49 -0.43 -6.31 19.91
C GLY A 49 0.61 -6.94 18.99
N ARG A 50 0.36 -8.16 18.57
CA ARG A 50 1.22 -8.90 17.64
C ARG A 50 0.36 -9.58 16.59
N LEU A 51 0.70 -9.36 15.33
CA LEU A 51 0.19 -10.13 14.21
C LEU A 51 1.36 -10.97 13.70
N GLN A 52 1.21 -12.28 13.69
CA GLN A 52 2.26 -13.24 13.35
C GLN A 52 1.82 -14.09 12.17
N ASP A 53 2.79 -14.49 11.35
CA ASP A 53 2.60 -15.35 10.18
C ASP A 53 1.49 -14.84 9.25
N PHE A 54 1.34 -13.51 9.17
CA PHE A 54 0.31 -12.91 8.32
C PHE A 54 0.56 -13.22 6.86
N ALA A 55 -0.47 -13.70 6.18
CA ALA A 55 -0.48 -13.86 4.75
C ALA A 55 -1.82 -13.42 4.18
N THR A 56 -1.81 -12.91 2.95
CA THR A 56 -3.02 -12.52 2.20
C THR A 56 -2.71 -12.45 0.72
N GLU A 57 -3.74 -12.58 -0.09
CA GLU A 57 -3.67 -12.34 -1.51
C GLU A 57 -4.18 -10.95 -1.87
N LEU A 58 -3.56 -10.32 -2.86
CA LEU A 58 -3.94 -9.05 -3.45
C LEU A 58 -4.19 -9.27 -4.96
N PRO A 59 -5.36 -9.79 -5.34
CA PRO A 59 -5.64 -10.22 -6.72
C PRO A 59 -5.56 -9.09 -7.74
N ALA A 60 -5.91 -7.86 -7.34
CA ALA A 60 -5.81 -6.69 -8.20
C ALA A 60 -4.37 -6.39 -8.65
N LEU A 61 -3.39 -6.75 -7.84
CA LEU A 61 -1.96 -6.64 -8.14
C LEU A 61 -1.34 -7.97 -8.59
N GLY A 62 -2.06 -9.09 -8.45
CA GLY A 62 -1.57 -10.43 -8.77
C GLY A 62 -0.47 -10.93 -7.83
N ILE A 63 -0.40 -10.45 -6.60
CA ILE A 63 0.64 -10.81 -5.64
C ILE A 63 0.06 -11.41 -4.36
N ALA A 64 0.90 -12.15 -3.64
CA ALA A 64 0.61 -12.65 -2.31
C ALA A 64 1.64 -12.08 -1.31
N LEU A 65 1.15 -11.56 -0.21
CA LEU A 65 1.96 -11.20 0.96
C LEU A 65 2.08 -12.42 1.87
N ARG A 66 3.26 -12.66 2.43
CA ARG A 66 3.55 -13.83 3.27
C ARG A 66 4.51 -13.48 4.39
N GLU A 67 4.57 -14.36 5.40
CA GLU A 67 5.50 -14.25 6.52
C GLU A 67 5.45 -12.85 7.18
N GLY A 68 4.24 -12.30 7.30
CA GLY A 68 4.05 -10.99 7.88
C GLY A 68 4.10 -11.05 9.40
N ASP A 69 4.99 -10.25 10.01
CA ASP A 69 5.06 -10.03 11.45
C ASP A 69 4.93 -8.55 11.74
N VAL A 70 3.93 -8.17 12.53
CA VAL A 70 3.72 -6.79 12.97
C VAL A 70 3.57 -6.74 14.47
N ARG A 71 4.28 -5.82 15.11
CA ARG A 71 4.18 -5.53 16.54
C ARG A 71 3.72 -4.10 16.74
N LEU A 72 2.75 -3.94 17.59
CA LEU A 72 2.27 -2.67 18.06
C LEU A 72 2.52 -2.60 19.57
N GLN A 73 3.23 -1.59 20.03
CA GLN A 73 3.52 -1.37 21.43
C GLN A 73 3.01 0.00 21.86
N ALA A 74 2.02 -0.01 22.74
CA ALA A 74 1.47 1.19 23.33
C ALA A 74 2.48 1.81 24.31
N GLN A 75 2.64 3.14 24.24
CA GLN A 75 3.55 3.92 25.07
C GLN A 75 2.75 4.83 26.02
N ALA A 76 3.35 5.17 27.14
CA ALA A 76 2.70 5.98 28.16
C ALA A 76 2.45 7.44 27.71
N ASP A 77 3.12 7.89 26.64
CA ASP A 77 3.01 9.22 26.05
C ASP A 77 1.81 9.41 25.11
N GLY A 78 0.95 8.40 24.99
CA GLY A 78 -0.23 8.44 24.12
C GLY A 78 0.03 8.06 22.67
N ASN A 79 1.17 7.42 22.41
CA ASN A 79 1.51 6.87 21.10
C ASN A 79 1.62 5.35 21.15
N ALA A 80 1.54 4.71 20.00
CA ALA A 80 2.00 3.33 19.80
C ALA A 80 3.15 3.33 18.81
N ARG A 81 4.16 2.53 19.09
CA ARG A 81 5.16 2.16 18.12
C ARG A 81 4.67 0.97 17.31
N ILE A 82 4.87 1.03 16.01
CA ILE A 82 4.55 -0.02 15.05
C ILE A 82 5.85 -0.44 14.39
N VAL A 83 6.15 -1.74 14.46
CA VAL A 83 7.29 -2.33 13.74
C VAL A 83 6.79 -3.59 13.07
N GLY A 84 7.08 -3.75 11.80
CA GLY A 84 6.63 -4.92 11.06
C GLY A 84 7.53 -5.25 9.89
N ARG A 85 7.30 -6.44 9.38
CA ARG A 85 7.95 -6.97 8.19
C ARG A 85 6.99 -7.88 7.47
N VAL A 86 7.04 -7.86 6.13
CA VAL A 86 6.24 -8.75 5.29
C VAL A 86 7.04 -9.10 4.03
N ARG A 87 6.85 -10.30 3.49
CA ARG A 87 7.40 -10.73 2.22
C ARG A 87 6.42 -10.51 1.08
N SER A 88 6.96 -10.09 -0.07
CA SER A 88 6.25 -10.07 -1.34
C SER A 88 7.22 -10.52 -2.45
N GLY A 89 6.90 -11.65 -3.09
CA GLY A 89 7.86 -12.34 -3.94
C GLY A 89 9.09 -12.78 -3.16
N ASP A 90 10.27 -12.49 -3.70
CA ASP A 90 11.55 -12.76 -3.03
C ASP A 90 11.99 -11.64 -2.09
N GLY A 91 11.30 -10.51 -2.15
CA GLY A 91 11.64 -9.31 -1.39
C GLY A 91 10.97 -9.21 -0.03
N VAL A 92 11.48 -8.29 0.75
CA VAL A 92 11.02 -7.99 2.10
C VAL A 92 10.72 -6.51 2.20
N LEU A 93 9.57 -6.19 2.80
CA LEU A 93 9.14 -4.84 3.16
C LEU A 93 9.16 -4.70 4.68
N ASP A 94 9.99 -3.82 5.18
CA ASP A 94 10.03 -3.42 6.58
C ASP A 94 9.11 -2.20 6.80
N VAL A 95 8.39 -2.21 7.91
CA VAL A 95 7.47 -1.16 8.36
C VAL A 95 7.93 -0.65 9.71
N ASP A 96 8.15 0.63 9.85
CA ASP A 96 8.45 1.30 11.13
C ASP A 96 7.57 2.55 11.27
N GLY A 97 6.91 2.73 12.40
CA GLY A 97 6.06 3.89 12.54
C GLY A 97 5.49 4.13 13.91
N THR A 98 4.61 5.12 13.96
CA THR A 98 3.92 5.56 15.17
C THR A 98 2.46 5.87 14.87
N LEU A 99 1.61 5.54 15.83
CA LEU A 99 0.18 5.90 15.85
C LEU A 99 -0.12 6.66 17.13
N GLY A 100 -0.63 7.88 17.01
CA GLY A 100 -1.11 8.66 18.17
C GLY A 100 -2.58 8.39 18.40
N TRP A 101 -2.98 7.93 19.60
CA TRP A 101 -4.39 7.70 19.92
C TRP A 101 -4.99 8.76 20.86
N GLN A 102 -4.17 9.56 21.54
CA GLN A 102 -4.65 10.63 22.40
C GLN A 102 -4.95 11.94 21.65
N ALA A 103 -4.33 12.13 20.49
CA ALA A 103 -4.59 13.27 19.64
C ALA A 103 -5.95 13.13 18.94
N GLN A 104 -6.70 14.23 18.82
CA GLN A 104 -8.00 14.23 18.15
C GLN A 104 -7.93 13.83 16.67
N ASP A 105 -6.80 14.06 16.03
CA ASP A 105 -6.55 13.77 14.63
C ASP A 105 -5.90 12.39 14.39
N THR A 106 -5.67 11.62 15.44
CA THR A 106 -5.14 10.23 15.40
C THR A 106 -4.00 10.07 14.39
N PRO A 107 -2.87 10.78 14.57
CA PRO A 107 -1.82 10.80 13.57
C PRO A 107 -1.14 9.45 13.44
N LEU A 108 -1.05 8.97 12.20
CA LEU A 108 -0.29 7.78 11.82
C LEU A 108 0.88 8.20 10.92
N VAL A 109 2.07 7.70 11.23
CA VAL A 109 3.26 7.86 10.38
C VAL A 109 3.89 6.49 10.21
N LEU A 110 4.05 6.04 8.98
CA LEU A 110 4.71 4.79 8.63
C LEU A 110 5.86 5.07 7.66
N ALA A 111 7.03 4.55 7.96
CA ALA A 111 8.14 4.43 7.02
C ALA A 111 8.15 3.00 6.47
N LEU A 112 8.10 2.89 5.16
CA LEU A 112 8.08 1.63 4.41
C LEU A 112 9.39 1.53 3.64
N ARG A 113 10.23 0.55 3.95
CA ARG A 113 11.49 0.32 3.27
C ARG A 113 11.58 -1.13 2.83
N GLY A 114 12.01 -1.34 1.59
CA GLY A 114 12.08 -2.68 1.05
C GLY A 114 13.20 -2.88 0.05
N SER A 115 13.50 -4.14 -0.18
CA SER A 115 14.46 -4.58 -1.19
C SER A 115 13.86 -5.72 -1.98
N ASN A 116 13.88 -5.60 -3.30
CA ASN A 116 13.35 -6.57 -4.26
C ASN A 116 11.89 -6.97 -4.00
N VAL A 117 11.08 -6.02 -3.54
CA VAL A 117 9.66 -6.25 -3.22
C VAL A 117 8.86 -6.36 -4.51
N LEU A 118 8.16 -7.46 -4.69
CA LEU A 118 7.22 -7.63 -5.81
C LEU A 118 5.99 -6.76 -5.55
N LEU A 119 5.79 -5.72 -6.36
CA LEU A 119 4.66 -4.78 -6.23
C LEU A 119 3.47 -5.16 -7.10
N ALA A 120 3.73 -5.81 -8.23
CA ALA A 120 2.69 -6.30 -9.13
C ALA A 120 3.19 -7.48 -9.94
N GLU A 121 2.32 -8.45 -10.21
CA GLU A 121 2.54 -9.57 -11.12
C GLU A 121 1.24 -9.93 -11.82
N THR A 122 0.91 -9.17 -12.84
CA THR A 122 -0.28 -9.36 -13.69
C THR A 122 0.14 -9.78 -15.09
N ARG A 123 -0.83 -10.02 -15.98
CA ARG A 123 -0.55 -10.30 -17.39
C ARG A 123 0.05 -9.11 -18.15
N GLN A 124 -0.17 -7.90 -17.65
CA GLN A 124 0.24 -6.65 -18.27
C GLN A 124 1.52 -6.09 -17.68
N LEU A 125 1.76 -6.37 -16.42
CA LEU A 125 2.76 -5.67 -15.64
C LEU A 125 3.37 -6.59 -14.58
N ARG A 126 4.70 -6.71 -14.57
CA ARG A 126 5.47 -7.24 -13.44
C ARG A 126 6.41 -6.14 -12.97
N VAL A 127 6.42 -5.87 -11.68
CA VAL A 127 7.27 -4.82 -11.08
C VAL A 127 7.89 -5.31 -9.81
N VAL A 128 9.20 -5.27 -9.76
CA VAL A 128 10.01 -5.44 -8.54
C VAL A 128 10.61 -4.09 -8.18
N ALA A 129 10.51 -3.70 -6.91
CA ALA A 129 10.95 -2.39 -6.48
C ALA A 129 11.62 -2.39 -5.11
N ASN A 130 12.41 -1.34 -4.87
CA ASN A 130 13.02 -0.99 -3.60
C ASN A 130 12.38 0.31 -3.10
N PRO A 131 11.27 0.24 -2.35
CA PRO A 131 10.63 1.43 -1.80
C PRO A 131 11.41 2.01 -0.61
N ASP A 132 11.47 3.34 -0.54
CA ASP A 132 11.76 4.13 0.66
C ASP A 132 10.69 5.24 0.73
N VAL A 133 9.56 4.90 1.35
CA VAL A 133 8.33 5.68 1.29
C VAL A 133 7.83 5.96 2.69
N THR A 134 7.36 7.18 2.91
CA THR A 134 6.67 7.58 4.14
C THR A 134 5.19 7.79 3.87
N VAL A 135 4.36 7.13 4.65
CA VAL A 135 2.90 7.30 4.66
C VAL A 135 2.51 8.09 5.90
N ARG A 136 1.73 9.14 5.73
CA ARG A 136 1.17 9.94 6.83
C ARG A 136 -0.33 10.04 6.69
N TYR A 137 -1.00 9.78 7.78
CA TYR A 137 -2.45 9.94 7.86
C TYR A 137 -2.83 10.75 9.10
N ARG A 138 -3.84 11.60 8.95
CA ARG A 138 -4.53 12.27 10.05
C ARG A 138 -6.02 12.27 9.77
N ALA A 139 -6.82 12.03 10.78
CA ALA A 139 -8.27 12.03 10.62
C ALA A 139 -8.76 13.36 10.01
N GLY A 140 -9.60 13.26 8.98
CA GLY A 140 -10.11 14.42 8.26
C GLY A 140 -9.15 15.06 7.25
N GLN A 141 -7.96 14.50 7.05
CA GLN A 141 -7.00 14.97 6.05
C GLN A 141 -6.75 13.89 4.98
N PRO A 142 -6.29 14.28 3.79
CA PRO A 142 -5.86 13.34 2.77
C PRO A 142 -4.72 12.44 3.26
N LEU A 143 -4.70 11.19 2.82
CA LEU A 143 -3.57 10.30 3.00
C LEU A 143 -2.36 10.84 2.24
N GLN A 144 -1.28 11.11 2.91
CA GLN A 144 -0.05 11.61 2.30
C GLN A 144 0.93 10.46 2.10
N VAL A 145 1.42 10.31 0.88
CA VAL A 145 2.43 9.31 0.52
C VAL A 145 3.56 10.00 -0.22
N GLY A 146 4.77 9.90 0.30
CA GLY A 146 5.92 10.54 -0.32
C GLY A 146 7.20 9.75 -0.11
N GLY A 147 8.14 9.90 -1.03
CA GLY A 147 9.42 9.23 -0.97
C GLY A 147 9.97 8.84 -2.34
N THR A 148 10.81 7.82 -2.35
CA THR A 148 11.45 7.30 -3.55
C THR A 148 11.16 5.82 -3.72
N VAL A 149 10.89 5.41 -4.94
CA VAL A 149 10.77 4.01 -5.33
C VAL A 149 11.76 3.74 -6.45
N THR A 150 12.80 2.97 -6.17
CA THR A 150 13.70 2.47 -7.21
C THR A 150 13.12 1.19 -7.78
N VAL A 151 13.05 1.09 -9.09
CA VAL A 151 12.51 -0.06 -9.82
C VAL A 151 13.66 -0.74 -10.57
N PRO A 152 14.35 -1.70 -9.94
CA PRO A 152 15.46 -2.42 -10.60
C PRO A 152 14.98 -3.27 -11.77
N GLU A 153 13.77 -3.82 -11.69
CA GLU A 153 13.24 -4.73 -12.70
C GLU A 153 11.75 -4.47 -12.91
N ALA A 154 11.34 -4.36 -14.17
CA ALA A 154 9.92 -4.38 -14.54
C ALA A 154 9.74 -4.89 -15.97
N ASP A 155 8.63 -5.59 -16.21
CA ASP A 155 8.15 -5.98 -17.52
C ASP A 155 6.78 -5.35 -17.77
N ILE A 156 6.70 -4.49 -18.77
CA ILE A 156 5.50 -3.73 -19.12
C ILE A 156 5.03 -4.13 -20.52
N ASN A 157 3.80 -4.65 -20.62
CA ASN A 157 3.17 -5.00 -21.88
C ASN A 157 2.06 -4.00 -22.21
N LEU A 158 2.36 -3.05 -23.11
CA LEU A 158 1.44 -1.96 -23.47
C LEU A 158 0.20 -2.46 -24.22
N GLU A 159 0.31 -3.50 -25.05
CA GLU A 159 -0.82 -4.03 -25.82
C GLU A 159 -1.94 -4.57 -24.92
N ARG A 160 -1.56 -5.04 -23.74
CA ARG A 160 -2.49 -5.58 -22.76
C ARG A 160 -3.02 -4.55 -21.77
N LEU A 161 -2.42 -3.36 -21.71
CA LEU A 161 -2.91 -2.28 -20.86
C LEU A 161 -4.24 -1.71 -21.39
N ASP A 162 -4.45 -1.75 -22.72
CA ASP A 162 -5.69 -1.32 -23.38
C ASP A 162 -6.83 -2.36 -23.28
N GLU A 163 -6.52 -3.60 -22.88
CA GLU A 163 -7.54 -4.63 -22.60
C GLU A 163 -8.24 -4.41 -21.24
N GLY A 164 -8.30 -3.17 -20.77
CA GLY A 164 -9.17 -2.79 -19.67
C GLY A 164 -10.58 -3.21 -19.99
N VAL A 165 -11.16 -4.08 -19.14
CA VAL A 165 -12.48 -4.71 -19.19
C VAL A 165 -13.40 -4.11 -20.25
N SER A 166 -13.37 -4.62 -21.47
CA SER A 166 -14.40 -4.31 -22.45
C SER A 166 -15.69 -4.89 -21.89
N LYS A 167 -16.65 -4.00 -21.65
CA LYS A 167 -18.00 -4.43 -21.28
C LYS A 167 -18.46 -5.42 -22.36
N SER A 168 -18.68 -6.67 -21.95
CA SER A 168 -19.40 -7.61 -22.79
C SER A 168 -20.74 -6.98 -23.13
N ASP A 169 -21.15 -7.00 -24.40
CA ASP A 169 -22.43 -6.44 -24.85
C ASP A 169 -23.64 -7.07 -24.14
N ASP A 170 -23.42 -8.09 -23.35
CA ASP A 170 -24.43 -8.87 -22.63
C ASP A 170 -24.58 -8.47 -21.15
N VAL A 171 -23.83 -7.48 -20.66
CA VAL A 171 -23.95 -6.97 -19.29
C VAL A 171 -24.77 -5.68 -19.27
N VAL A 172 -26.05 -5.79 -18.95
CA VAL A 172 -26.91 -4.67 -18.62
C VAL A 172 -26.51 -4.13 -17.24
N VAL A 173 -25.74 -3.03 -17.21
CA VAL A 173 -25.46 -2.30 -15.97
C VAL A 173 -26.74 -1.59 -15.55
N LEU A 174 -27.42 -2.11 -14.53
CA LEU A 174 -28.68 -1.56 -14.02
C LEU A 174 -28.51 -0.22 -13.26
N ASP A 175 -27.28 0.20 -13.00
CA ASP A 175 -26.99 1.49 -12.39
C ASP A 175 -25.75 2.09 -13.07
N PRO A 176 -25.88 3.05 -14.00
CA PRO A 176 -24.74 3.71 -14.58
C PRO A 176 -24.10 4.55 -13.47
N VAL A 177 -22.98 4.07 -12.93
CA VAL A 177 -22.10 4.89 -12.08
C VAL A 177 -21.75 6.10 -12.92
N ASP A 178 -22.31 7.26 -12.55
CA ASP A 178 -22.04 8.54 -13.21
C ASP A 178 -20.52 8.76 -13.21
N PRO A 179 -19.84 8.77 -14.36
CA PRO A 179 -18.40 8.97 -14.42
C PRO A 179 -17.96 10.34 -13.86
N LYS A 180 -18.91 11.20 -13.51
CA LYS A 180 -18.68 12.48 -12.82
C LYS A 180 -18.68 12.36 -11.30
N ARG A 181 -19.06 11.24 -10.73
CA ARG A 181 -18.81 10.91 -9.31
C ARG A 181 -17.46 10.22 -9.18
N SER A 182 -16.39 10.88 -9.60
CA SER A 182 -15.07 10.55 -9.07
C SER A 182 -15.14 10.77 -7.57
N THR A 183 -15.02 9.71 -6.79
CA THR A 183 -14.74 9.81 -5.34
C THR A 183 -13.64 10.85 -5.20
N PRO A 184 -13.79 11.87 -4.35
CA PRO A 184 -12.76 12.88 -4.23
C PRO A 184 -11.45 12.15 -3.92
N ASN A 185 -10.44 12.35 -4.78
CA ASN A 185 -9.13 11.76 -4.57
C ASN A 185 -8.63 12.23 -3.20
N THR A 186 -8.68 11.34 -2.21
CA THR A 186 -8.26 11.61 -0.83
C THR A 186 -6.77 11.35 -0.63
N LEU A 187 -6.04 11.16 -1.73
CA LEU A 187 -4.61 10.85 -1.75
C LEU A 187 -3.80 12.08 -2.16
N ASP A 188 -2.83 12.45 -1.33
CA ASP A 188 -1.76 13.40 -1.62
C ASP A 188 -0.46 12.61 -1.82
N LEU A 189 -0.03 12.49 -3.09
CA LEU A 189 1.10 11.67 -3.50
C LEU A 189 2.23 12.53 -4.03
N ASP A 190 3.45 12.28 -3.58
CA ASP A 190 4.69 12.84 -4.13
C ASP A 190 5.78 11.77 -4.14
N LEU A 191 5.86 10.99 -5.20
CA LEU A 191 6.81 9.89 -5.36
C LEU A 191 7.82 10.18 -6.48
N ALA A 192 9.10 9.95 -6.18
CA ALA A 192 10.15 9.83 -7.17
C ALA A 192 10.31 8.37 -7.57
N LEU A 193 10.11 8.06 -8.84
CA LEU A 193 10.39 6.76 -9.45
C LEU A 193 11.74 6.82 -10.11
N VAL A 194 12.64 5.91 -9.78
CA VAL A 194 13.96 5.78 -10.38
C VAL A 194 14.03 4.43 -11.06
N MET A 195 14.19 4.43 -12.37
CA MET A 195 14.28 3.21 -13.18
C MET A 195 15.70 2.67 -13.13
N GLY A 196 15.82 1.37 -12.88
CA GLY A 196 17.07 0.63 -12.97
C GLY A 196 17.34 0.14 -14.38
N ASP A 197 18.25 -0.83 -14.47
CA ASP A 197 18.79 -1.27 -15.77
C ASP A 197 17.90 -2.32 -16.48
N ASP A 198 16.96 -2.94 -15.76
CA ASP A 198 16.11 -4.03 -16.30
C ASP A 198 14.62 -3.68 -16.28
N VAL A 199 14.30 -2.50 -16.77
CA VAL A 199 12.91 -2.05 -16.91
C VAL A 199 12.50 -2.17 -18.37
N ASN A 200 11.82 -3.25 -18.72
CA ASN A 200 11.48 -3.64 -20.07
C ASN A 200 10.07 -3.16 -20.46
N ILE A 201 9.94 -2.69 -21.70
CA ILE A 201 8.67 -2.30 -22.29
C ILE A 201 8.48 -2.96 -23.64
N LYS A 202 7.28 -3.48 -23.90
CA LYS A 202 6.89 -4.03 -25.19
C LYS A 202 5.45 -3.69 -25.52
N GLY A 203 5.14 -3.56 -26.80
CA GLY A 203 3.79 -3.36 -27.33
C GLY A 203 3.77 -2.43 -28.54
N PHE A 204 2.77 -2.58 -29.38
CA PHE A 204 2.55 -1.78 -30.59
C PHE A 204 3.79 -1.72 -31.52
N GLY A 205 4.54 -2.84 -31.62
CA GLY A 205 5.77 -2.89 -32.40
C GLY A 205 6.99 -2.27 -31.71
N LEU A 206 6.86 -1.73 -30.52
CA LEU A 206 7.97 -1.24 -29.69
C LEU A 206 8.49 -2.35 -28.78
N THR A 207 9.80 -2.50 -28.71
CA THR A 207 10.49 -3.31 -27.69
C THR A 207 11.74 -2.56 -27.27
N GLY A 208 11.89 -2.32 -25.96
CA GLY A 208 13.03 -1.58 -25.45
C GLY A 208 13.10 -1.60 -23.92
N THR A 209 14.12 -0.93 -23.40
CA THR A 209 14.33 -0.68 -21.99
C THR A 209 14.02 0.77 -21.65
N LEU A 210 13.50 1.01 -20.47
CA LEU A 210 13.23 2.34 -19.93
C LEU A 210 14.32 2.70 -18.93
N GLY A 211 14.91 3.88 -19.08
CA GLY A 211 15.83 4.47 -18.13
C GLY A 211 15.36 5.84 -17.68
N GLY A 212 15.98 6.36 -16.62
CA GLY A 212 15.73 7.70 -16.13
C GLY A 212 14.92 7.77 -14.84
N SER A 213 14.26 8.90 -14.63
CA SER A 213 13.46 9.11 -13.43
C SER A 213 12.19 9.90 -13.71
N LEU A 214 11.15 9.61 -12.97
CA LEU A 214 9.85 10.25 -13.06
C LEU A 214 9.37 10.64 -11.68
N ARG A 215 8.96 11.90 -11.49
CA ARG A 215 8.26 12.33 -10.28
C ARG A 215 6.76 12.34 -10.53
N VAL A 216 6.04 11.57 -9.75
CA VAL A 216 4.58 11.46 -9.82
C VAL A 216 3.98 12.23 -8.66
N ARG A 217 3.07 13.15 -8.99
CA ARG A 217 2.32 13.94 -8.00
C ARG A 217 0.84 13.81 -8.22
N ALA A 218 0.12 13.52 -7.16
CA ALA A 218 -1.33 13.59 -7.12
C ALA A 218 -1.76 14.44 -5.93
N VAL A 219 -2.63 15.40 -6.16
CA VAL A 219 -3.20 16.25 -5.11
C VAL A 219 -4.72 16.05 -5.12
N PRO A 220 -5.39 16.02 -3.96
CA PRO A 220 -6.83 15.86 -3.88
C PRO A 220 -7.58 16.81 -4.83
N GLY A 221 -8.51 16.26 -5.60
CA GLY A 221 -9.32 17.02 -6.56
C GLY A 221 -8.59 17.49 -7.82
N ARG A 222 -7.37 17.06 -8.06
CA ARG A 222 -6.61 17.37 -9.29
C ARG A 222 -6.18 16.09 -10.01
N ALA A 223 -5.99 16.22 -11.32
CA ALA A 223 -5.42 15.12 -12.10
C ALA A 223 -3.98 14.83 -11.68
N MET A 224 -3.60 13.56 -11.66
CA MET A 224 -2.23 13.11 -11.43
C MET A 224 -1.30 13.71 -12.49
N ARG A 225 -0.10 14.10 -12.08
CA ARG A 225 0.92 14.70 -12.96
C ARG A 225 2.22 13.95 -12.81
N GLY A 226 2.84 13.64 -13.95
CA GLY A 226 4.20 13.16 -14.04
C GLY A 226 5.14 14.26 -14.52
N SER A 227 6.34 14.33 -13.98
CA SER A 227 7.42 15.21 -14.43
C SER A 227 8.74 14.49 -14.30
N GLY A 228 9.61 14.61 -15.33
CA GLY A 228 10.91 13.94 -15.35
C GLY A 228 11.35 13.63 -16.75
N GLY A 229 12.44 12.88 -16.88
CA GLY A 229 12.96 12.37 -18.15
C GLY A 229 12.94 10.84 -18.13
N VAL A 230 12.28 10.27 -19.11
CA VAL A 230 12.31 8.83 -19.37
C VAL A 230 12.91 8.64 -20.75
N GLU A 231 13.94 7.83 -20.83
CA GLU A 231 14.61 7.45 -22.08
C GLU A 231 14.18 6.04 -22.44
N VAL A 232 13.92 5.81 -23.72
CA VAL A 232 13.61 4.50 -24.26
C VAL A 232 14.74 4.09 -25.18
N ASP A 233 15.48 3.07 -24.80
CA ASP A 233 16.44 2.43 -25.70
C ASP A 233 15.80 1.16 -26.27
N GLY A 234 15.48 1.19 -27.56
CA GLY A 234 14.71 0.10 -28.14
C GLY A 234 14.60 0.14 -29.66
N ARG A 235 13.86 -0.85 -30.17
CA ARG A 235 13.59 -1.01 -31.61
C ARG A 235 12.12 -0.90 -31.88
N CYS A 236 11.78 -0.17 -32.94
CA CYS A 236 10.42 -0.15 -33.49
C CYS A 236 10.42 -1.05 -34.75
N THR A 237 9.52 -2.01 -34.76
CA THR A 237 9.21 -2.81 -35.96
C THR A 237 7.88 -2.35 -36.50
N ALA A 238 7.92 -1.84 -37.74
CA ALA A 238 6.71 -1.42 -38.47
C ALA A 238 5.99 -2.62 -39.08
#